data_f2bce75ce1784511a0ef05876417466c
#
_entry.id   f2bce75ce1784511a0ef05876417466c
#
_cell.length_a   1.000
_cell.length_b   1.000
_cell.length_c   1.000
_cell.angle_alpha   90.00
_cell.angle_beta   90.00
_cell.angle_gamma   90.00
#
_symmetry.space_group_name_H-M   'P 1'
#
loop_
_entity.id
_entity.type
_entity.pdbx_description
1 polymer ?
#
loop_
_entity_poly.entity_id
_entity_poly.type
_entity_poly.pdbx_seq_one_letter_code
_entity_poly.pdbx_strand_id
1 'polypeptide(L)'
;LFPYTTLFRSSKMAALGQSIGGMFPSDEIVKGSISGYVFEQFEIACYTSLLAAAEKAGDTASIPAIEAILAEEREMADWLIKHIPQTTEQFLLRSDADGVEAKK
;
A
#
# COMPACT_ATOMS: atom_id res chain seq x y z
N LEU A 1 -6.75 -20.85 0.04
CA LEU A 1 -5.57 -20.01 0.16
C LEU A 1 -5.78 -18.62 -0.41
N PHE A 2 -6.25 -18.58 -1.65
CA PHE A 2 -6.44 -17.28 -2.32
C PHE A 2 -7.48 -16.41 -1.65
N PRO A 3 -8.66 -16.92 -1.30
CA PRO A 3 -9.64 -16.07 -0.62
C PRO A 3 -9.11 -15.52 0.70
N TYR A 4 -8.39 -16.34 1.43
CA TYR A 4 -7.82 -15.90 2.70
C TYR A 4 -6.81 -14.78 2.50
N THR A 5 -5.92 -14.96 1.54
CA THR A 5 -4.90 -13.96 1.24
C THR A 5 -5.53 -12.64 0.81
N THR A 6 -6.56 -12.73 -0.05
CA THR A 6 -7.24 -11.53 -0.54
C THR A 6 -7.94 -10.80 0.59
N LEU A 7 -8.61 -11.53 1.49
CA LEU A 7 -9.29 -10.92 2.62
C LEU A 7 -8.30 -10.25 3.57
N PHE A 8 -7.18 -10.92 3.85
CA PHE A 8 -6.17 -10.35 4.71
C PHE A 8 -5.63 -9.06 4.14
N ARG A 9 -5.36 -9.08 2.85
CA ARG A 9 -4.84 -7.89 2.19
C ARG A 9 -5.85 -6.74 2.20
N SER A 10 -7.10 -7.03 1.91
CA SER A 10 -8.14 -6.01 1.93
C SER A 10 -8.29 -5.39 3.31
N SER A 11 -8.24 -6.22 4.35
CA SER A 11 -8.33 -5.74 5.73
C SER A 11 -7.15 -4.86 6.09
N LYS A 12 -5.95 -5.25 5.66
CA LYS A 12 -4.76 -4.48 5.93
C LYS A 12 -4.83 -3.11 5.23
N MET A 13 -5.26 -3.10 3.98
CA MET A 13 -5.36 -1.85 3.24
C MET A 13 -6.42 -0.94 3.82
N ALA A 14 -7.55 -1.53 4.24
CA ALA A 14 -8.60 -0.74 4.87
C ALA A 14 -8.13 -0.13 6.18
N ALA A 15 -7.42 -0.92 6.99
CA ALA A 15 -6.90 -0.43 8.26
C ALA A 15 -5.88 0.68 8.04
N LEU A 16 -5.01 0.51 7.05
CA LEU A 16 -4.02 1.53 6.72
C LEU A 16 -4.71 2.81 6.27
N GLY A 17 -5.71 2.69 5.40
CA GLY A 17 -6.45 3.84 4.92
C GLY A 17 -7.15 4.58 6.04
N GLN A 18 -7.76 3.83 6.97
CA GLN A 18 -8.42 4.44 8.11
C GLN A 18 -7.43 5.16 9.03
N SER A 19 -6.27 4.52 9.26
CA SER A 19 -5.24 5.14 10.09
C SER A 19 -4.79 6.46 9.50
N ILE A 20 -4.54 6.46 8.20
CA ILE A 20 -4.10 7.66 7.51
C ILE A 20 -5.20 8.73 7.58
N GLY A 21 -6.43 8.35 7.25
CA GLY A 21 -7.54 9.31 7.24
C GLY A 21 -7.86 9.87 8.61
N GLY A 22 -7.68 9.07 9.66
CA GLY A 22 -7.95 9.53 11.01
C GLY A 22 -6.83 10.33 11.64
N MET A 23 -5.61 10.16 11.14
CA MET A 23 -4.44 10.82 11.73
C MET A 23 -4.06 12.12 11.05
N PHE A 24 -4.47 12.31 9.82
CA PHE A 24 -3.95 13.40 9.00
C PHE A 24 -5.03 14.36 8.58
N PRO A 25 -4.72 15.67 8.52
CA PRO A 25 -5.61 16.66 7.91
C PRO A 25 -5.77 16.41 6.41
N SER A 26 -6.58 17.24 5.76
CA SER A 26 -6.95 17.04 4.37
C SER A 26 -5.75 16.97 3.41
N ASP A 27 -4.70 17.74 3.69
CA ASP A 27 -3.52 17.72 2.83
C ASP A 27 -2.67 16.49 3.03
N GLU A 28 -2.92 15.74 4.08
CA GLU A 28 -2.11 14.57 4.40
C GLU A 28 -2.50 13.36 3.57
N ILE A 29 -3.56 13.46 2.76
CA ILE A 29 -3.92 12.34 1.88
C ILE A 29 -2.80 12.05 0.89
N VAL A 30 -2.12 13.09 0.41
CA VAL A 30 -0.98 12.93 -0.48
C VAL A 30 0.16 12.24 0.25
N LYS A 31 0.46 12.73 1.45
CA LYS A 31 1.52 12.12 2.26
C LYS A 31 1.18 10.68 2.62
N GLY A 32 -0.10 10.40 2.87
CA GLY A 32 -0.56 9.06 3.15
C GLY A 32 -0.35 8.13 1.98
N SER A 33 -0.58 8.61 0.76
CA SER A 33 -0.34 7.83 -0.43
C SER A 33 1.13 7.49 -0.58
N ILE A 34 1.99 8.46 -0.30
CA ILE A 34 3.44 8.24 -0.35
C ILE A 34 3.86 7.22 0.70
N SER A 35 3.37 7.38 1.93
CA SER A 35 3.68 6.44 3.00
C SER A 35 3.19 5.03 2.68
N GLY A 36 2.01 4.94 2.07
CA GLY A 36 1.48 3.66 1.65
C GLY A 36 2.38 2.97 0.65
N TYR A 37 2.90 3.74 -0.31
CA TYR A 37 3.82 3.18 -1.29
C TYR A 37 5.09 2.66 -0.62
N VAL A 38 5.65 3.43 0.31
CA VAL A 38 6.86 3.03 1.02
C VAL A 38 6.59 1.75 1.82
N PHE A 39 5.43 1.67 2.45
CA PHE A 39 5.04 0.49 3.23
C PHE A 39 4.95 -0.75 2.35
N GLU A 40 4.35 -0.62 1.15
CA GLU A 40 4.25 -1.75 0.23
C GLU A 40 5.64 -2.20 -0.22
N GLN A 41 6.54 -1.27 -0.48
CA GLN A 41 7.90 -1.62 -0.87
C GLN A 41 8.65 -2.32 0.25
N PHE A 42 8.42 -1.88 1.49
CA PHE A 42 8.99 -2.55 2.64
C PHE A 42 8.51 -3.99 2.72
N GLU A 43 7.23 -4.22 2.50
CA GLU A 43 6.68 -5.56 2.55
C GLU A 43 7.19 -6.43 1.42
N ILE A 44 7.35 -5.87 0.23
CA ILE A 44 7.94 -6.59 -0.88
C ILE A 44 9.33 -7.09 -0.51
N ALA A 45 10.12 -6.23 0.13
CA ALA A 45 11.46 -6.63 0.57
C ALA A 45 11.38 -7.75 1.61
N CYS A 46 10.45 -7.65 2.56
CA CYS A 46 10.30 -8.68 3.58
C CYS A 46 9.92 -10.02 2.99
N TYR A 47 8.95 -10.04 2.08
CA TYR A 47 8.51 -11.29 1.48
C TYR A 47 9.55 -11.85 0.51
N THR A 48 10.33 -10.99 -0.13
CA THR A 48 11.45 -11.45 -0.97
C THR A 48 12.47 -12.18 -0.12
N SER A 49 12.77 -11.64 1.06
CA SER A 49 13.69 -12.27 2.00
C SER A 49 13.11 -13.60 2.50
N LEU A 50 11.82 -13.60 2.81
CA LEU A 50 11.16 -14.82 3.29
C LEU A 50 11.16 -15.91 2.23
N LEU A 51 10.97 -15.54 0.97
CA LEU A 51 11.02 -16.49 -0.14
C LEU A 51 12.39 -17.14 -0.22
N ALA A 52 13.45 -16.33 -0.13
CA ALA A 52 14.80 -16.87 -0.16
C ALA A 52 15.04 -17.80 1.01
N ALA A 53 14.53 -17.47 2.19
CA ALA A 53 14.68 -18.32 3.37
C ALA A 53 13.94 -19.64 3.18
N ALA A 54 12.73 -19.60 2.63
CA ALA A 54 11.95 -20.81 2.39
C ALA A 54 12.66 -21.73 1.39
N GLU A 55 13.22 -21.14 0.33
CA GLU A 55 13.97 -21.92 -0.66
C GLU A 55 15.18 -22.57 -0.03
N LYS A 56 15.93 -21.83 0.77
CA LYS A 56 17.12 -22.34 1.42
C LYS A 56 16.79 -23.45 2.40
N ALA A 57 15.67 -23.32 3.10
CA ALA A 57 15.24 -24.33 4.09
C ALA A 57 14.58 -25.54 3.44
N GLY A 58 14.31 -25.49 2.14
CA GLY A 58 13.61 -26.58 1.47
C GLY A 58 12.12 -26.62 1.77
N ASP A 59 11.56 -25.51 2.22
CA ASP A 59 10.12 -25.41 2.53
C ASP A 59 9.38 -25.05 1.24
N THR A 60 9.26 -26.05 0.35
CA THR A 60 8.61 -25.84 -0.93
C THR A 60 7.12 -25.61 -0.82
N ALA A 61 6.52 -26.07 0.29
CA ALA A 61 5.08 -25.91 0.47
C ALA A 61 4.67 -24.45 0.64
N SER A 62 5.54 -23.62 1.23
CA SER A 62 5.23 -22.22 1.48
C SER A 62 5.48 -21.32 0.26
N ILE A 63 6.29 -21.78 -0.69
CA ILE A 63 6.73 -20.93 -1.80
C ILE A 63 5.57 -20.36 -2.62
N PRO A 64 4.58 -21.17 -3.06
CA PRO A 64 3.50 -20.61 -3.86
C PRO A 64 2.71 -19.51 -3.15
N ALA A 65 2.50 -19.66 -1.84
CA ALA A 65 1.77 -18.65 -1.08
C ALA A 65 2.56 -17.36 -1.00
N ILE A 66 3.86 -17.46 -0.76
CA ILE A 66 4.72 -16.27 -0.69
C ILE A 66 4.77 -15.56 -2.03
N GLU A 67 4.88 -16.32 -3.11
CA GLU A 67 4.90 -15.73 -4.44
C GLU A 67 3.59 -15.04 -4.78
N ALA A 68 2.46 -15.60 -4.35
CA ALA A 68 1.17 -14.97 -4.58
C ALA A 68 1.06 -13.66 -3.82
N ILE A 69 1.54 -13.62 -2.58
CA ILE A 69 1.54 -12.39 -1.79
C ILE A 69 2.43 -11.34 -2.46
N LEU A 70 3.61 -11.75 -2.93
CA LEU A 70 4.51 -10.83 -3.62
C LEU A 70 3.85 -10.22 -4.84
N ALA A 71 3.12 -11.02 -5.62
CA ALA A 71 2.45 -10.51 -6.80
C ALA A 71 1.42 -9.44 -6.43
N GLU A 72 0.65 -9.68 -5.36
CA GLU A 72 -0.34 -8.71 -4.91
C GLU A 72 0.30 -7.44 -4.39
N GLU A 73 1.40 -7.57 -3.65
CA GLU A 73 2.08 -6.40 -3.11
C GLU A 73 2.65 -5.54 -4.24
N ARG A 74 3.20 -6.18 -5.26
CA ARG A 74 3.73 -5.45 -6.41
C ARG A 74 2.64 -4.72 -7.17
N GLU A 75 1.49 -5.34 -7.34
CA GLU A 75 0.35 -4.69 -7.99
C GLU A 75 -0.09 -3.46 -7.22
N MET A 76 -0.17 -3.58 -5.90
CA MET A 76 -0.59 -2.45 -5.09
C MET A 76 0.44 -1.32 -5.13
N ALA A 77 1.72 -1.67 -5.04
CA ALA A 77 2.77 -0.64 -5.13
C ALA A 77 2.71 0.08 -6.47
N ASP A 78 2.51 -0.67 -7.54
CA ASP A 78 2.40 -0.10 -8.87
C ASP A 78 1.20 0.82 -8.99
N TRP A 79 0.07 0.39 -8.45
CA TRP A 79 -1.14 1.21 -8.45
C TRP A 79 -0.90 2.53 -7.69
N LEU A 80 -0.28 2.43 -6.51
CA LEU A 80 -0.05 3.61 -5.68
C LEU A 80 0.86 4.61 -6.39
N ILE A 81 1.97 4.14 -6.95
CA ILE A 81 2.91 5.06 -7.58
C ILE A 81 2.29 5.74 -8.80
N LYS A 82 1.42 5.02 -9.49
CA LYS A 82 0.76 5.60 -10.67
C LYS A 82 -0.32 6.60 -10.31
N HIS A 83 -0.89 6.48 -9.11
CA HIS A 83 -2.00 7.36 -8.72
C HIS A 83 -1.58 8.52 -7.85
N ILE A 84 -0.33 8.55 -7.39
CA ILE A 84 0.16 9.68 -6.59
C ILE A 84 0.03 11.01 -7.34
N PRO A 85 0.39 11.12 -8.63
CA PRO A 85 0.23 12.38 -9.32
C PRO A 85 -1.22 12.85 -9.35
N GLN A 86 -2.16 11.96 -9.64
CA GLN A 86 -3.57 12.30 -9.69
C GLN A 86 -4.07 12.75 -8.32
N THR A 87 -3.68 12.05 -7.27
CA THR A 87 -4.06 12.41 -5.91
C THR A 87 -3.55 13.81 -5.56
N THR A 88 -2.32 14.08 -5.94
CA THR A 88 -1.71 15.39 -5.73
C THR A 88 -2.47 16.48 -6.47
N GLU A 89 -2.78 16.24 -7.73
CA GLU A 89 -3.52 17.21 -8.54
C GLU A 89 -4.91 17.49 -7.95
N GLN A 90 -5.59 16.43 -7.53
CA GLN A 90 -6.92 16.59 -6.94
C GLN A 90 -6.86 17.41 -5.66
N PHE A 91 -5.84 17.19 -4.85
CA PHE A 91 -5.67 17.99 -3.65
C PHE A 91 -5.46 19.47 -4.01
N LEU A 92 -4.60 19.75 -4.98
CA LEU A 92 -4.31 21.11 -5.37
C LEU A 92 -5.53 21.81 -5.94
N LEU A 93 -6.32 21.12 -6.76
CA LEU A 93 -7.54 21.67 -7.30
C LEU A 93 -8.53 22.01 -6.19
N ARG A 94 -8.66 21.12 -5.22
CA ARG A 94 -9.56 21.35 -4.10
C ARG A 94 -9.09 22.51 -3.25
N SER A 95 -7.79 22.62 -3.06
CA SER A 95 -7.20 23.73 -2.31
C SER A 95 -7.47 25.06 -2.99
N ASP A 96 -7.34 25.11 -4.31
CA ASP A 96 -7.62 26.32 -5.06
C ASP A 96 -9.10 26.70 -4.99
N ALA A 97 -9.99 25.72 -5.08
CA ALA A 97 -11.42 25.98 -5.09
C ALA A 97 -11.92 26.43 -3.72
N ASP A 98 -11.42 25.79 -2.67
CA ASP A 98 -11.92 26.02 -1.31
C ASP A 98 -11.09 27.03 -0.53
N GLY A 99 -10.04 27.55 -1.12
CA GLY A 99 -9.16 28.46 -0.42
C GLY A 99 -8.43 27.77 0.70
N VAL A 100 -8.55 28.31 1.91
CA VAL A 100 -7.78 27.76 3.04
C VAL A 100 -8.35 26.47 3.59
N GLU A 101 -9.56 26.14 3.28
CA GLU A 101 -10.20 24.98 3.89
C GLU A 101 -9.45 23.69 3.59
N ALA A 102 -8.99 23.52 2.37
CA ALA A 102 -8.31 22.31 1.97
C ALA A 102 -6.95 22.14 2.63
N LYS A 103 -6.45 23.17 3.26
CA LYS A 103 -5.13 23.13 3.88
C LYS A 103 -5.15 22.68 5.33
N LYS A 104 -6.31 22.51 5.88
CA LYS A 104 -6.44 22.15 7.29
C LYS A 104 -6.33 20.65 7.53
#